data_2503cba0db7fab6c03a356ca4fe3703e
#
_entry.id   2503cba0db7fab6c03a356ca4fe3703e
#
_cell.length_a   1.000
_cell.length_b   1.000
_cell.length_c   1.000
_cell.angle_alpha   90.00
_cell.angle_beta   90.00
_cell.angle_gamma   90.00
#
_symmetry.space_group_name_H-M   'P 1'
#
loop_
_entity.id
_entity.type
_entity.pdbx_description
1 polymer ?
#
loop_
_entity_poly.entity_id
_entity_poly.type
_entity_poly.pdbx_seq_one_letter_code
_entity_poly.pdbx_strand_id
1 'polypeptide(L)'
;MNIDIEFLKYPIGKFQKPATITYDLIQEAIAVIKSFPAHIFTAVSPLSVVQLDTPYRPGGWTVRQLVHHCADSHMNAFTRFKLALTEENPTIKPYDEAAWARLADADLPIESSLAIITAMHLKWGVVLDSMKEEDFKKTYFHPEKKHSQELAEIVLLYAWHSRHHLSHVQHLILREKW
;
A
#
# COMPACT_ATOMS: atom_id res chain seq x y z
N MET A 1 -28.62 -6.69 -7.69
CA MET A 1 -28.42 -5.63 -6.68
C MET A 1 -27.45 -4.61 -7.27
N ASN A 2 -27.83 -3.33 -7.30
CA ASN A 2 -26.91 -2.27 -7.75
C ASN A 2 -25.91 -2.03 -6.61
N ILE A 3 -24.69 -2.56 -6.75
CA ILE A 3 -23.64 -2.34 -5.74
C ILE A 3 -23.16 -0.90 -5.90
N ASP A 4 -23.11 -0.15 -4.80
CA ASP A 4 -22.62 1.22 -4.79
C ASP A 4 -21.16 1.27 -5.26
N ILE A 5 -20.89 2.02 -6.32
CA ILE A 5 -19.55 2.16 -6.88
C ILE A 5 -18.57 2.82 -5.89
N GLU A 6 -19.06 3.71 -5.01
CA GLU A 6 -18.21 4.33 -3.97
C GLU A 6 -17.79 3.31 -2.91
N PHE A 7 -18.68 2.37 -2.54
CA PHE A 7 -18.28 1.24 -1.69
C PHE A 7 -17.22 0.37 -2.36
N LEU A 8 -17.36 0.10 -3.67
CA LEU A 8 -16.35 -0.69 -4.40
C LEU A 8 -15.01 0.04 -4.54
N LYS A 9 -15.02 1.40 -4.56
CA LYS A 9 -13.77 2.19 -4.57
C LYS A 9 -13.10 2.25 -3.20
N TYR A 10 -13.88 2.27 -2.13
CA TYR A 10 -13.39 2.46 -0.77
C TYR A 10 -14.05 1.46 0.19
N PRO A 11 -13.73 0.17 0.07
CA PRO A 11 -14.41 -0.88 0.84
C PRO A 11 -14.22 -0.78 2.35
N ILE A 12 -13.19 -0.07 2.79
CA ILE A 12 -12.91 0.24 4.20
C ILE A 12 -12.99 1.75 4.51
N GLY A 13 -13.64 2.54 3.63
CA GLY A 13 -13.64 4.00 3.72
C GLY A 13 -12.34 4.64 3.23
N LYS A 14 -12.36 5.97 3.08
CA LYS A 14 -11.18 6.77 2.71
C LYS A 14 -10.25 6.92 3.91
N PHE A 15 -8.94 7.06 3.65
CA PHE A 15 -8.00 7.40 4.71
C PHE A 15 -8.38 8.72 5.38
N GLN A 16 -8.46 8.69 6.69
CA GLN A 16 -8.67 9.87 7.52
C GLN A 16 -7.52 9.96 8.50
N LYS A 17 -6.75 11.06 8.40
CA LYS A 17 -5.69 11.32 9.36
C LYS A 17 -6.33 11.61 10.73
N PRO A 18 -5.97 10.86 11.80
CA PRO A 18 -6.42 11.17 13.14
C PRO A 18 -6.00 12.58 13.57
N ALA A 19 -6.82 13.24 14.39
CA ALA A 19 -6.47 14.55 14.95
C ALA A 19 -5.19 14.49 15.81
N THR A 20 -4.96 13.36 16.48
CA THR A 20 -3.75 13.07 17.24
C THR A 20 -3.23 11.69 16.85
N ILE A 21 -1.96 11.60 16.49
CA ILE A 21 -1.27 10.34 16.21
C ILE A 21 -0.47 9.98 17.47
N THR A 22 -0.91 8.94 18.17
CA THR A 22 -0.20 8.41 19.35
C THR A 22 0.82 7.36 18.93
N TYR A 23 1.80 7.10 19.79
CA TYR A 23 2.80 6.05 19.54
C TYR A 23 2.16 4.66 19.42
N ASP A 24 1.12 4.37 20.20
CA ASP A 24 0.37 3.11 20.10
C ASP A 24 -0.28 2.93 18.72
N LEU A 25 -0.90 3.97 18.16
CA LEU A 25 -1.45 3.92 16.80
C LEU A 25 -0.36 3.67 15.75
N ILE A 26 0.84 4.22 15.95
CA ILE A 26 1.99 3.95 15.08
C ILE A 26 2.38 2.47 15.16
N GLN A 27 2.47 1.90 16.38
CA GLN A 27 2.82 0.49 16.57
C GLN A 27 1.79 -0.46 15.96
N GLU A 28 0.50 -0.17 16.12
CA GLU A 28 -0.58 -0.92 15.45
C GLU A 28 -0.44 -0.86 13.92
N ALA A 29 -0.16 0.31 13.37
CA ALA A 29 0.04 0.48 11.93
C ALA A 29 1.28 -0.27 11.43
N ILE A 30 2.38 -0.27 12.19
CA ILE A 30 3.59 -1.06 11.87
C ILE A 30 3.27 -2.55 11.83
N ALA A 31 2.49 -3.06 12.78
CA ALA A 31 2.08 -4.47 12.77
C ALA A 31 1.29 -4.84 11.50
N VAL A 32 0.41 -3.94 11.02
CA VAL A 32 -0.32 -4.12 9.75
C VAL A 32 0.63 -4.15 8.56
N ILE A 33 1.57 -3.21 8.47
CA ILE A 33 2.56 -3.18 7.39
C ILE A 33 3.37 -4.48 7.40
N LYS A 34 3.84 -4.94 8.55
CA LYS A 34 4.65 -6.17 8.68
C LYS A 34 3.88 -7.44 8.30
N SER A 35 2.58 -7.50 8.56
CA SER A 35 1.75 -8.66 8.23
C SER A 35 1.19 -8.65 6.80
N PHE A 36 1.21 -7.52 6.10
CA PHE A 36 0.64 -7.38 4.76
C PHE A 36 1.15 -8.41 3.73
N PRO A 37 2.47 -8.73 3.65
CA PRO A 37 2.96 -9.71 2.69
C PRO A 37 2.29 -11.08 2.81
N ALA A 38 2.10 -11.57 4.03
CA ALA A 38 1.43 -12.85 4.26
C ALA A 38 -0.06 -12.79 3.89
N HIS A 39 -0.73 -11.70 4.23
CA HIS A 39 -2.16 -11.55 3.94
C HIS A 39 -2.44 -11.43 2.45
N ILE A 40 -1.68 -10.61 1.72
CA ILE A 40 -1.88 -10.49 0.27
C ILE A 40 -1.53 -11.79 -0.45
N PHE A 41 -0.43 -12.45 -0.07
CA PHE A 41 -0.07 -13.77 -0.61
C PHE A 41 -1.20 -14.78 -0.42
N THR A 42 -1.73 -14.92 0.79
CA THR A 42 -2.84 -15.84 1.09
C THR A 42 -4.09 -15.53 0.26
N ALA A 43 -4.39 -14.26 0.03
CA ALA A 43 -5.57 -13.85 -0.71
C ALA A 43 -5.45 -14.12 -2.23
N VAL A 44 -4.26 -13.97 -2.82
CA VAL A 44 -4.11 -14.04 -4.28
C VAL A 44 -3.52 -15.34 -4.81
N SER A 45 -2.76 -16.09 -3.99
CA SER A 45 -2.12 -17.35 -4.46
C SER A 45 -3.08 -18.46 -4.90
N PRO A 46 -4.33 -18.57 -4.39
CA PRO A 46 -5.27 -19.56 -4.91
C PRO A 46 -5.93 -19.16 -6.23
N LEU A 47 -5.78 -17.90 -6.67
CA LEU A 47 -6.50 -17.36 -7.81
C LEU A 47 -5.90 -17.84 -9.14
N SER A 48 -6.78 -18.31 -10.05
CA SER A 48 -6.40 -18.62 -11.42
C SER A 48 -6.01 -17.37 -12.21
N VAL A 49 -5.37 -17.57 -13.37
CA VAL A 49 -5.01 -16.46 -14.28
C VAL A 49 -6.23 -15.61 -14.64
N VAL A 50 -7.37 -16.25 -14.95
CA VAL A 50 -8.62 -15.54 -15.29
C VAL A 50 -9.12 -14.69 -14.12
N GLN A 51 -9.02 -15.19 -12.90
CA GLN A 51 -9.39 -14.45 -11.69
C GLN A 51 -8.44 -13.28 -11.41
N LEU A 52 -7.14 -13.50 -11.61
CA LEU A 52 -6.13 -12.43 -11.50
C LEU A 52 -6.35 -11.31 -12.52
N ASP A 53 -6.86 -11.63 -13.70
CA ASP A 53 -7.14 -10.65 -14.77
C ASP A 53 -8.54 -10.03 -14.68
N THR A 54 -9.29 -10.36 -13.61
CA THR A 54 -10.61 -9.76 -13.35
C THR A 54 -10.47 -8.43 -12.62
N PRO A 55 -11.12 -7.34 -13.09
CA PRO A 55 -11.15 -6.06 -12.39
C PRO A 55 -11.89 -6.16 -11.06
N TYR A 56 -11.32 -5.61 -9.98
CA TYR A 56 -11.97 -5.61 -8.66
C TYR A 56 -13.25 -4.75 -8.60
N ARG A 57 -13.45 -3.85 -9.57
CA ARG A 57 -14.67 -3.07 -9.80
C ARG A 57 -14.75 -2.62 -11.26
N PRO A 58 -15.92 -2.17 -11.75
CA PRO A 58 -16.04 -1.54 -13.07
C PRO A 58 -15.07 -0.37 -13.24
N GLY A 59 -14.24 -0.40 -14.28
CA GLY A 59 -13.21 0.60 -14.57
C GLY A 59 -12.06 0.66 -13.55
N GLY A 60 -11.94 -0.33 -12.67
CA GLY A 60 -10.80 -0.50 -11.75
C GLY A 60 -9.68 -1.33 -12.37
N TRP A 61 -8.59 -1.46 -11.64
CA TRP A 61 -7.50 -2.36 -12.00
C TRP A 61 -7.91 -3.83 -11.83
N THR A 62 -7.25 -4.71 -12.54
CA THR A 62 -7.31 -6.15 -12.29
C THR A 62 -6.63 -6.48 -10.95
N VAL A 63 -6.90 -7.67 -10.41
CA VAL A 63 -6.18 -8.14 -9.21
C VAL A 63 -4.67 -8.19 -9.48
N ARG A 64 -4.25 -8.61 -10.67
CA ARG A 64 -2.85 -8.61 -11.13
C ARG A 64 -2.23 -7.22 -11.02
N GLN A 65 -2.84 -6.23 -11.67
CA GLN A 65 -2.38 -4.84 -11.61
C GLN A 65 -2.34 -4.28 -10.18
N LEU A 66 -3.31 -4.64 -9.33
CA LEU A 66 -3.34 -4.24 -7.93
C LEU A 66 -2.13 -4.82 -7.16
N VAL A 67 -1.74 -6.07 -7.40
CA VAL A 67 -0.57 -6.68 -6.75
C VAL A 67 0.73 -5.98 -7.19
N HIS A 68 0.88 -5.70 -8.48
CA HIS A 68 2.02 -4.95 -9.02
C HIS A 68 2.06 -3.52 -8.44
N HIS A 69 0.92 -2.82 -8.41
CA HIS A 69 0.80 -1.52 -7.77
C HIS A 69 1.21 -1.51 -6.29
N CYS A 70 0.83 -2.54 -5.53
CA CYS A 70 1.25 -2.64 -4.13
C CYS A 70 2.78 -2.73 -4.00
N ALA A 71 3.45 -3.49 -4.87
CA ALA A 71 4.92 -3.55 -4.89
C ALA A 71 5.52 -2.18 -5.18
N ASP A 72 5.06 -1.50 -6.22
CA ASP A 72 5.55 -0.18 -6.64
C ASP A 72 5.33 0.89 -5.58
N SER A 73 4.11 0.97 -5.06
CA SER A 73 3.73 1.97 -4.07
C SER A 73 4.52 1.81 -2.77
N HIS A 74 4.62 0.58 -2.25
CA HIS A 74 5.33 0.31 -1.01
C HIS A 74 6.86 0.45 -1.17
N MET A 75 7.42 0.15 -2.33
CA MET A 75 8.83 0.41 -2.65
C MET A 75 9.13 1.92 -2.63
N ASN A 76 8.25 2.73 -3.24
CA ASN A 76 8.35 4.18 -3.18
C ASN A 76 8.25 4.70 -1.73
N ALA A 77 7.33 4.16 -0.92
CA ALA A 77 7.21 4.52 0.48
C ALA A 77 8.47 4.19 1.27
N PHE A 78 8.99 2.98 1.14
CA PHE A 78 10.21 2.56 1.82
C PHE A 78 11.41 3.45 1.46
N THR A 79 11.54 3.81 0.17
CA THR A 79 12.57 4.76 -0.28
C THR A 79 12.40 6.13 0.39
N ARG A 80 11.18 6.67 0.43
CA ARG A 80 10.85 7.95 1.08
C ARG A 80 11.14 7.92 2.58
N PHE A 81 10.87 6.79 3.26
CA PHE A 81 11.25 6.60 4.67
C PHE A 81 12.76 6.70 4.86
N LYS A 82 13.54 6.03 4.04
CA LYS A 82 15.01 6.07 4.12
C LYS A 82 15.55 7.46 3.87
N LEU A 83 15.02 8.17 2.88
CA LEU A 83 15.39 9.56 2.61
C LEU A 83 15.11 10.46 3.81
N ALA A 84 13.88 10.41 4.36
CA ALA A 84 13.51 11.25 5.51
C ALA A 84 14.30 10.91 6.80
N LEU A 85 14.77 9.67 6.94
CA LEU A 85 15.60 9.27 8.08
C LEU A 85 17.05 9.72 7.95
N THR A 86 17.54 9.98 6.74
CA THR A 86 18.96 10.29 6.45
C THR A 86 19.21 11.73 5.98
N GLU A 87 18.13 12.45 5.61
CA GLU A 87 18.23 13.81 5.10
C GLU A 87 17.21 14.71 5.84
N GLU A 88 17.43 16.04 5.81
CA GLU A 88 16.52 17.00 6.42
C GLU A 88 15.42 17.40 5.42
N ASN A 89 14.17 16.93 5.65
CA ASN A 89 12.99 17.24 4.85
C ASN A 89 13.22 17.11 3.33
N PRO A 90 13.69 15.96 2.83
CA PRO A 90 14.02 15.77 1.42
C PRO A 90 12.78 15.92 0.53
N THR A 91 12.95 16.46 -0.66
CA THR A 91 11.90 16.50 -1.67
C THR A 91 11.81 15.15 -2.37
N ILE A 92 10.65 14.50 -2.27
CA ILE A 92 10.45 13.18 -2.91
C ILE A 92 9.99 13.33 -4.36
N LYS A 93 10.18 12.28 -5.17
CA LYS A 93 9.66 12.20 -6.53
C LYS A 93 8.25 11.57 -6.51
N PRO A 94 7.20 12.29 -6.92
CA PRO A 94 5.90 11.69 -7.24
C PRO A 94 5.97 10.84 -8.50
N TYR A 95 5.02 9.94 -8.67
CA TYR A 95 4.87 9.15 -9.88
C TYR A 95 3.38 8.97 -10.25
N ASP A 96 3.10 8.78 -11.54
CA ASP A 96 1.75 8.51 -12.04
C ASP A 96 1.44 7.01 -11.89
N GLU A 97 0.71 6.66 -10.83
CA GLU A 97 0.32 5.28 -10.51
C GLU A 97 -0.48 4.63 -11.64
N ALA A 98 -1.36 5.40 -12.30
CA ALA A 98 -2.17 4.89 -13.38
C ALA A 98 -1.36 4.65 -14.66
N ALA A 99 -0.32 5.45 -14.90
CA ALA A 99 0.61 5.23 -16.01
C ALA A 99 1.48 4.00 -15.75
N TRP A 100 2.00 3.83 -14.50
CA TRP A 100 2.81 2.67 -14.13
C TRP A 100 2.01 1.36 -14.27
N ALA A 101 0.75 1.33 -13.84
CA ALA A 101 -0.11 0.15 -13.98
C ALA A 101 -0.43 -0.25 -15.43
N ARG A 102 0.05 0.50 -16.43
CA ARG A 102 -0.07 0.20 -17.88
C ARG A 102 1.26 -0.13 -18.55
N LEU A 103 2.35 -0.19 -17.79
CA LEU A 103 3.65 -0.63 -18.31
C LEU A 103 3.67 -2.15 -18.50
N ALA A 104 4.57 -2.64 -19.31
CA ALA A 104 4.64 -4.05 -19.69
C ALA A 104 4.89 -5.01 -18.51
N ASP A 105 5.51 -4.54 -17.44
CA ASP A 105 5.72 -5.32 -16.21
C ASP A 105 4.45 -5.57 -15.40
N ALA A 106 3.39 -4.77 -15.61
CA ALA A 106 2.07 -5.01 -15.01
C ALA A 106 1.35 -6.27 -15.57
N ASP A 107 1.83 -6.82 -16.68
CA ASP A 107 1.32 -8.06 -17.30
C ASP A 107 2.10 -9.32 -16.84
N LEU A 108 3.18 -9.16 -16.08
CA LEU A 108 3.97 -10.27 -15.56
C LEU A 108 3.17 -11.14 -14.57
N PRO A 109 3.59 -12.40 -14.34
CA PRO A 109 3.11 -13.19 -13.21
C PRO A 109 3.30 -12.44 -11.87
N ILE A 110 2.29 -12.52 -10.99
CA ILE A 110 2.27 -11.76 -9.71
C ILE A 110 3.39 -12.15 -8.75
N GLU A 111 4.01 -13.33 -8.95
CA GLU A 111 5.08 -13.87 -8.11
C GLU A 111 6.27 -12.92 -8.00
N SER A 112 6.58 -12.17 -9.07
CA SER A 112 7.63 -11.16 -9.06
C SER A 112 7.35 -10.04 -8.06
N SER A 113 6.13 -9.50 -8.06
CA SER A 113 5.72 -8.46 -7.12
C SER A 113 5.51 -9.00 -5.71
N LEU A 114 5.01 -10.21 -5.53
CA LEU A 114 4.92 -10.86 -4.21
C LEU A 114 6.31 -11.06 -3.58
N ALA A 115 7.31 -11.43 -4.39
CA ALA A 115 8.69 -11.53 -3.92
C ALA A 115 9.26 -10.17 -3.50
N ILE A 116 9.03 -9.11 -4.30
CA ILE A 116 9.41 -7.73 -3.97
C ILE A 116 8.74 -7.29 -2.67
N ILE A 117 7.41 -7.44 -2.54
CA ILE A 117 6.65 -7.09 -1.34
C ILE A 117 7.24 -7.80 -0.13
N THR A 118 7.48 -9.11 -0.21
CA THR A 118 8.00 -9.90 0.90
C THR A 118 9.37 -9.42 1.35
N ALA A 119 10.33 -9.30 0.43
CA ALA A 119 11.70 -8.91 0.75
C ALA A 119 11.79 -7.45 1.23
N MET A 120 11.04 -6.55 0.61
CA MET A 120 11.02 -5.14 0.94
C MET A 120 10.36 -4.89 2.30
N HIS A 121 9.21 -5.52 2.60
CA HIS A 121 8.54 -5.39 3.90
C HIS A 121 9.36 -5.95 5.05
N LEU A 122 10.13 -7.04 4.82
CA LEU A 122 11.08 -7.53 5.81
C LEU A 122 12.10 -6.43 6.16
N LYS A 123 12.71 -5.80 5.15
CA LYS A 123 13.66 -4.70 5.36
C LYS A 123 12.99 -3.47 5.99
N TRP A 124 11.81 -3.12 5.53
CA TRP A 124 11.06 -1.97 6.06
C TRP A 124 10.65 -2.21 7.51
N GLY A 125 10.20 -3.42 7.86
CA GLY A 125 9.89 -3.79 9.23
C GLY A 125 11.08 -3.61 10.17
N VAL A 126 12.29 -4.02 9.75
CA VAL A 126 13.52 -3.80 10.54
C VAL A 126 13.80 -2.31 10.74
N VAL A 127 13.62 -1.48 9.71
CA VAL A 127 13.77 -0.01 9.84
C VAL A 127 12.75 0.56 10.80
N LEU A 128 11.46 0.19 10.66
CA LEU A 128 10.38 0.67 11.52
C LEU A 128 10.58 0.25 12.99
N ASP A 129 11.01 -0.99 13.22
CA ASP A 129 11.30 -1.49 14.59
C ASP A 129 12.50 -0.80 15.25
N SER A 130 13.43 -0.25 14.45
CA SER A 130 14.60 0.47 14.96
C SER A 130 14.33 1.96 15.25
N MET A 131 13.19 2.50 14.79
CA MET A 131 12.84 3.90 14.95
C MET A 131 12.37 4.20 16.37
N LYS A 132 12.84 5.32 16.92
CA LYS A 132 12.33 5.88 18.16
C LYS A 132 11.14 6.80 17.87
N GLU A 133 10.37 7.14 18.91
CA GLU A 133 9.20 8.01 18.78
C GLU A 133 9.53 9.34 18.07
N GLU A 134 10.69 9.93 18.36
CA GLU A 134 11.16 11.17 17.73
C GLU A 134 11.42 11.03 16.22
N ASP A 135 11.79 9.85 15.73
CA ASP A 135 12.05 9.62 14.30
C ASP A 135 10.76 9.71 13.48
N PHE A 136 9.61 9.40 14.06
CA PHE A 136 8.32 9.51 13.37
C PHE A 136 7.87 10.95 13.13
N LYS A 137 8.51 11.94 13.75
CA LYS A 137 8.31 13.38 13.50
C LYS A 137 9.11 13.89 12.30
N LYS A 138 10.08 13.11 11.81
CA LYS A 138 10.83 13.45 10.59
C LYS A 138 9.88 13.52 9.40
N THR A 139 10.24 14.37 8.44
CA THR A 139 9.38 14.73 7.32
C THR A 139 10.07 14.54 5.98
N TYR A 140 9.27 14.46 4.92
CA TYR A 140 9.67 14.74 3.56
C TYR A 140 8.69 15.71 2.89
N PHE A 141 9.15 16.52 1.94
CA PHE A 141 8.29 17.40 1.15
C PHE A 141 7.71 16.66 -0.06
N HIS A 142 6.38 16.72 -0.21
CA HIS A 142 5.67 16.15 -1.36
C HIS A 142 5.27 17.25 -2.32
N PRO A 143 5.91 17.40 -3.52
CA PRO A 143 5.71 18.57 -4.39
C PRO A 143 4.27 18.68 -4.95
N GLU A 144 3.59 17.58 -5.23
CA GLU A 144 2.18 17.63 -5.69
C GLU A 144 1.21 18.02 -4.57
N LYS A 145 1.45 17.56 -3.34
CA LYS A 145 0.65 17.95 -2.17
C LYS A 145 1.02 19.32 -1.63
N LYS A 146 2.19 19.86 -2.05
CA LYS A 146 2.73 21.16 -1.66
C LYS A 146 2.92 21.36 -0.14
N HIS A 147 3.15 20.28 0.59
CA HIS A 147 3.46 20.30 2.02
C HIS A 147 4.36 19.14 2.43
N SER A 148 5.00 19.31 3.59
CA SER A 148 5.77 18.23 4.22
C SER A 148 4.83 17.27 4.95
N GLN A 149 5.14 15.98 4.88
CA GLN A 149 4.41 14.91 5.54
C GLN A 149 5.30 14.25 6.58
N GLU A 150 4.78 14.07 7.79
CA GLU A 150 5.48 13.35 8.85
C GLU A 150 5.47 11.84 8.62
N LEU A 151 6.54 11.14 8.98
CA LEU A 151 6.62 9.69 8.89
C LEU A 151 5.53 8.98 9.70
N ALA A 152 5.11 9.54 10.84
CA ALA A 152 3.96 9.06 11.60
C ALA A 152 2.68 8.96 10.74
N GLU A 153 2.34 10.02 10.01
CA GLU A 153 1.18 10.02 9.10
C GLU A 153 1.33 8.97 8.00
N ILE A 154 2.54 8.82 7.47
CA ILE A 154 2.81 7.88 6.37
C ILE A 154 2.71 6.43 6.82
N VAL A 155 3.15 6.09 8.04
CA VAL A 155 2.93 4.75 8.61
C VAL A 155 1.44 4.42 8.65
N LEU A 156 0.62 5.33 9.16
CA LEU A 156 -0.83 5.13 9.23
C LEU A 156 -1.46 5.02 7.82
N LEU A 157 -1.01 5.87 6.90
CA LEU A 157 -1.47 5.84 5.51
C LEU A 157 -1.15 4.49 4.85
N TYR A 158 0.06 3.95 5.04
CA TYR A 158 0.44 2.68 4.42
C TYR A 158 -0.15 1.45 5.12
N ALA A 159 -0.47 1.54 6.40
CA ALA A 159 -1.31 0.54 7.06
C ALA A 159 -2.73 0.53 6.49
N TRP A 160 -3.34 1.71 6.29
CA TRP A 160 -4.62 1.84 5.61
C TRP A 160 -4.54 1.35 4.15
N HIS A 161 -3.52 1.74 3.39
CA HIS A 161 -3.30 1.35 2.00
C HIS A 161 -3.18 -0.17 1.84
N SER A 162 -2.45 -0.83 2.73
CA SER A 162 -2.34 -2.29 2.79
C SER A 162 -3.71 -2.96 2.98
N ARG A 163 -4.48 -2.50 3.97
CA ARG A 163 -5.84 -3.01 4.25
C ARG A 163 -6.79 -2.70 3.09
N HIS A 164 -6.68 -1.52 2.49
CA HIS A 164 -7.53 -1.05 1.40
C HIS A 164 -7.41 -1.97 0.17
N HIS A 165 -6.19 -2.23 -0.28
CA HIS A 165 -5.97 -3.09 -1.44
C HIS A 165 -6.26 -4.56 -1.14
N LEU A 166 -5.94 -5.05 0.04
CA LEU A 166 -6.34 -6.39 0.47
C LEU A 166 -7.87 -6.54 0.46
N SER A 167 -8.60 -5.54 0.96
CA SER A 167 -10.07 -5.55 0.97
C SER A 167 -10.68 -5.54 -0.43
N HIS A 168 -10.07 -4.88 -1.41
CA HIS A 168 -10.53 -4.99 -2.81
C HIS A 168 -10.51 -6.43 -3.30
N VAL A 169 -9.42 -7.16 -3.06
CA VAL A 169 -9.29 -8.58 -3.43
C VAL A 169 -10.31 -9.43 -2.69
N GLN A 170 -10.41 -9.29 -1.38
CA GLN A 170 -11.32 -10.07 -0.54
C GLN A 170 -12.80 -9.85 -0.93
N HIS A 171 -13.21 -8.60 -1.16
CA HIS A 171 -14.58 -8.29 -1.58
C HIS A 171 -14.88 -8.81 -2.99
N LEU A 172 -13.89 -8.81 -3.90
CA LEU A 172 -14.06 -9.44 -5.21
C LEU A 172 -14.29 -10.95 -5.05
N ILE A 173 -13.43 -11.65 -4.30
CA ILE A 173 -13.55 -13.09 -4.04
C ILE A 173 -14.93 -13.43 -3.46
N LEU A 174 -15.39 -12.68 -2.45
CA LEU A 174 -16.71 -12.89 -1.84
C LEU A 174 -17.86 -12.64 -2.82
N ARG A 175 -17.78 -11.59 -3.62
CA ARG A 175 -18.81 -11.21 -4.60
C ARG A 175 -18.95 -12.24 -5.72
N GLU A 176 -17.83 -12.73 -6.22
CA GLU A 176 -17.77 -13.70 -7.31
C GLU A 176 -17.88 -15.16 -6.81
N LYS A 177 -17.90 -15.36 -5.48
CA LYS A 177 -17.97 -16.70 -4.83
C LYS A 177 -16.81 -17.63 -5.24
N TRP A 178 -15.62 -17.09 -5.26
CA TRP A 178 -14.40 -17.83 -5.56
C TRP A 178 -13.85 -18.57 -4.34
#